data_93ad6beb131458c31f62e097a4bfe641
#
_entry.id   93ad6beb131458c31f62e097a4bfe641
#
_cell.length_a   1.000
_cell.length_b   1.000
_cell.length_c   1.000
_cell.angle_alpha   90.00
_cell.angle_beta   90.00
_cell.angle_gamma   90.00
#
_symmetry.space_group_name_H-M   'P 1'
#
loop_
_entity.id
_entity.type
_entity.pdbx_description
1 polymer ?
#
loop_
_entity_poly.entity_id
_entity_poly.type
_entity_poly.pdbx_seq_one_letter_code
_entity_poly.pdbx_strand_id
1 'polypeptide(L)'
;MNWLTAASDFRKVSLLGTVISASALFGLEYRIERNIPYRSPESLAQEGEYAQSRCLLDMRLPVGVTNFATVIHFHGGGIVKGNKGSFSWPEEASEDDPVALISGGYRLLTNATPAQAVSDAAAAVAWTLKNISRYGGDPKKVFVTGISGGGYLTAMVGLDYRWLAEYGFKPTDLCGIIPLTGQMTKHFNVRKVGFNDTDPQFIPKVDEWAPLYHVSTNALPPCCFLTGGRDIEWKARVEENELLAASLRACGHKNIEFHETEGNHGGGVYPSRYFLRDFVMKTCNAGGIARLSDGECTVLTGGQMADSLVAPYLQVLWSTRFPGSEAKVIAAATPEDCSSRKGRFGFKPDRVWVFSQGDEVASECEAWSRSGVKQVLRLTSSPKSMDDVMFKTERYMNAAKDVSQTSKDFFTAMLLVDTMHICPIVARVAIDAKKGVAFAPASSNHRDAAGKRLPDCFNVKVPRVDVRKNGIAFTYAPKALPFPVTDEYREVEKFYPLTGRFNQEILAVERLRPGTYELAFDGVKVGEFTAEEFAKGVNIATLDTPNQRKAASLVKLAEKLNGMNSALAEKRKAAVLAAMEDVYEMLNAVRPAVSRVTLKLKSK
;
A
#
# COMPACT_ATOMS: atom_id res chain seq x y z
N MET A 1 -25.12 -61.03 -10.79
CA MET A 1 -23.87 -61.87 -10.78
C MET A 1 -22.68 -60.91 -10.92
N ASN A 2 -22.01 -60.75 -9.81
CA ASN A 2 -20.60 -60.47 -9.59
C ASN A 2 -19.82 -59.55 -10.53
N TRP A 3 -19.62 -58.34 -10.04
CA TRP A 3 -18.40 -57.58 -10.25
C TRP A 3 -17.84 -57.21 -8.90
N LEU A 4 -17.09 -58.11 -8.31
CA LEU A 4 -16.14 -57.92 -7.19
C LEU A 4 -14.91 -58.73 -7.57
N THR A 5 -13.78 -58.05 -7.71
CA THR A 5 -12.38 -58.45 -7.57
C THR A 5 -11.51 -57.81 -8.61
N ALA A 6 -10.92 -56.65 -8.25
CA ALA A 6 -9.60 -56.22 -8.64
C ALA A 6 -9.18 -55.01 -7.78
N ALA A 7 -8.95 -55.30 -6.51
CA ALA A 7 -8.25 -54.36 -5.60
C ALA A 7 -7.02 -55.11 -5.06
N SER A 8 -5.86 -54.89 -5.66
CA SER A 8 -4.55 -55.07 -5.02
C SER A 8 -3.48 -54.88 -6.10
N ASP A 9 -2.87 -53.71 -6.15
CA ASP A 9 -1.44 -53.50 -6.40
C ASP A 9 -1.17 -52.01 -6.73
N PHE A 10 -1.35 -51.18 -5.70
CA PHE A 10 -0.72 -49.85 -5.68
C PHE A 10 -0.08 -49.64 -4.30
N ARG A 11 1.05 -50.30 -4.06
CA ARG A 11 1.93 -49.93 -2.97
C ARG A 11 3.35 -49.81 -3.51
N LYS A 12 3.91 -48.63 -3.21
CA LYS A 12 5.32 -48.20 -3.39
C LYS A 12 5.63 -47.51 -4.71
N VAL A 13 5.17 -46.26 -4.82
CA VAL A 13 5.99 -45.21 -5.40
C VAL A 13 6.17 -44.15 -4.32
N SER A 14 7.42 -43.93 -3.99
CA SER A 14 7.90 -42.99 -2.97
C SER A 14 7.46 -41.57 -3.35
N LEU A 15 6.55 -40.97 -2.54
CA LEU A 15 6.23 -39.55 -2.60
C LEU A 15 7.41 -38.74 -2.04
N LEU A 16 8.28 -38.28 -2.92
CA LEU A 16 9.02 -37.05 -2.77
C LEU A 16 8.68 -36.20 -3.99
N GLY A 17 7.43 -35.85 -4.14
CA GLY A 17 6.92 -34.85 -5.04
C GLY A 17 6.42 -33.72 -4.17
N THR A 18 7.02 -32.56 -4.33
CA THR A 18 6.57 -31.28 -3.79
C THR A 18 5.07 -31.19 -4.01
N VAL A 19 4.30 -31.14 -2.92
CA VAL A 19 2.88 -30.83 -2.95
C VAL A 19 2.74 -29.39 -3.42
N ILE A 20 2.65 -29.21 -4.74
CA ILE A 20 2.04 -28.02 -5.32
C ILE A 20 0.55 -28.25 -5.11
N SER A 21 0.03 -27.67 -4.04
CA SER A 21 -1.34 -27.86 -3.61
C SER A 21 -2.30 -27.40 -4.71
N ALA A 22 -3.38 -28.14 -4.88
CA ALA A 22 -4.55 -27.82 -5.72
C ALA A 22 -5.25 -26.50 -5.33
N SER A 23 -4.72 -25.76 -4.38
CA SER A 23 -5.16 -24.41 -3.97
C SER A 23 -4.89 -23.31 -5.02
N ALA A 24 -4.28 -23.62 -6.15
CA ALA A 24 -4.06 -22.67 -7.24
C ALA A 24 -5.27 -22.45 -8.17
N LEU A 25 -6.34 -23.19 -7.97
CA LEU A 25 -7.59 -23.08 -8.76
C LEU A 25 -8.73 -22.32 -8.03
N PHE A 26 -8.56 -22.10 -6.72
CA PHE A 26 -9.50 -21.34 -5.88
C PHE A 26 -8.68 -20.33 -5.11
N GLY A 27 -9.20 -19.11 -4.85
CA GLY A 27 -8.54 -18.10 -4.01
C GLY A 27 -8.00 -18.72 -2.71
N LEU A 28 -7.07 -18.06 -2.04
CA LEU A 28 -6.50 -18.57 -0.79
C LEU A 28 -7.61 -18.99 0.17
N GLU A 29 -7.67 -20.27 0.48
CA GLU A 29 -8.57 -20.76 1.50
C GLU A 29 -8.08 -20.33 2.88
N TYR A 30 -9.02 -19.99 3.75
CA TYR A 30 -8.73 -19.64 5.13
C TYR A 30 -9.53 -20.52 6.07
N ARG A 31 -8.86 -21.00 7.11
CA ARG A 31 -9.52 -21.62 8.24
C ARG A 31 -9.63 -20.61 9.39
N ILE A 32 -10.69 -20.72 10.15
CA ILE A 32 -10.92 -19.87 11.33
C ILE A 32 -10.84 -20.73 12.58
N GLU A 33 -9.95 -20.32 13.48
CA GLU A 33 -9.87 -20.90 14.84
C GLU A 33 -10.34 -19.86 15.84
N ARG A 34 -11.18 -20.27 16.78
CA ARG A 34 -11.84 -19.33 17.70
C ARG A 34 -11.58 -19.65 19.16
N ASN A 35 -11.61 -18.61 19.99
CA ASN A 35 -11.54 -18.73 21.43
C ASN A 35 -10.28 -19.43 21.94
N ILE A 36 -9.13 -19.15 21.33
CA ILE A 36 -7.85 -19.69 21.75
C ILE A 36 -7.33 -18.89 22.95
N PRO A 37 -7.15 -19.48 24.12
CA PRO A 37 -6.60 -18.78 25.26
C PRO A 37 -5.11 -18.46 25.03
N TYR A 38 -4.72 -17.23 25.31
CA TYR A 38 -3.34 -16.78 25.19
C TYR A 38 -2.60 -16.69 26.53
N ARG A 39 -3.28 -16.89 27.63
CA ARG A 39 -2.70 -17.05 28.97
C ARG A 39 -2.70 -18.51 29.37
N SER A 40 -1.79 -18.89 30.26
CA SER A 40 -1.75 -20.28 30.75
C SER A 40 -3.02 -20.64 31.57
N PRO A 41 -3.40 -21.91 31.62
CA PRO A 41 -4.53 -22.35 32.44
C PRO A 41 -4.40 -21.93 33.91
N GLU A 42 -3.17 -21.97 34.45
CA GLU A 42 -2.87 -21.60 35.84
C GLU A 42 -3.12 -20.09 36.06
N SER A 43 -2.64 -19.23 35.12
CA SER A 43 -2.88 -17.79 35.18
C SER A 43 -4.38 -17.47 35.08
N LEU A 44 -5.09 -18.10 34.16
CA LEU A 44 -6.53 -17.90 33.98
C LEU A 44 -7.33 -18.36 35.20
N ALA A 45 -6.92 -19.45 35.86
CA ALA A 45 -7.55 -19.90 37.09
C ALA A 45 -7.38 -18.90 38.26
N GLN A 46 -6.21 -18.28 38.36
CA GLN A 46 -5.90 -17.26 39.36
C GLN A 46 -6.61 -15.92 39.07
N GLU A 47 -6.72 -15.54 37.79
CA GLU A 47 -7.28 -14.24 37.37
C GLU A 47 -8.81 -14.27 37.25
N GLY A 48 -9.44 -15.44 37.34
CA GLY A 48 -10.88 -15.64 37.43
C GLY A 48 -11.64 -15.65 36.10
N GLU A 49 -12.96 -15.88 36.18
CA GLU A 49 -13.85 -16.08 35.03
C GLU A 49 -13.81 -14.92 34.01
N TYR A 50 -13.64 -13.69 34.49
CA TYR A 50 -13.58 -12.54 33.57
C TYR A 50 -12.34 -12.61 32.68
N ALA A 51 -11.19 -12.95 33.20
CA ALA A 51 -9.99 -13.18 32.39
C ALA A 51 -10.18 -14.35 31.42
N GLN A 52 -10.77 -15.46 31.87
CA GLN A 52 -11.08 -16.63 31.03
C GLN A 52 -11.96 -16.27 29.83
N SER A 53 -12.93 -15.37 30.02
CA SER A 53 -13.84 -14.94 28.97
C SER A 53 -13.25 -13.90 28.01
N ARG A 54 -12.25 -13.12 28.45
CA ARG A 54 -11.70 -12.01 27.68
C ARG A 54 -10.34 -12.27 27.06
N CYS A 55 -9.48 -13.08 27.71
CA CYS A 55 -8.11 -13.36 27.27
C CYS A 55 -8.07 -14.46 26.19
N LEU A 56 -8.76 -14.23 25.09
CA LEU A 56 -8.97 -15.15 23.98
C LEU A 56 -8.60 -14.50 22.64
N LEU A 57 -8.12 -15.33 21.70
CA LEU A 57 -7.86 -14.96 20.31
C LEU A 57 -8.86 -15.66 19.37
N ASP A 58 -9.19 -14.99 18.28
CA ASP A 58 -9.73 -15.60 17.07
C ASP A 58 -8.70 -15.45 15.96
N MET A 59 -8.43 -16.50 15.20
CA MET A 59 -7.45 -16.47 14.11
C MET A 59 -8.10 -16.86 12.79
N ARG A 60 -7.78 -16.10 11.74
CA ARG A 60 -8.04 -16.41 10.33
C ARG A 60 -6.70 -16.75 9.69
N LEU A 61 -6.51 -18.01 9.34
CA LEU A 61 -5.23 -18.58 8.93
C LEU A 61 -5.28 -19.03 7.47
N PRO A 62 -4.32 -18.66 6.60
CA PRO A 62 -4.26 -19.16 5.24
C PRO A 62 -3.97 -20.67 5.23
N VAL A 63 -4.65 -21.41 4.34
CA VAL A 63 -4.51 -22.86 4.18
C VAL A 63 -3.53 -23.17 3.05
N GLY A 64 -2.68 -24.17 3.25
CA GLY A 64 -1.71 -24.60 2.22
C GLY A 64 -0.52 -23.66 2.02
N VAL A 65 -0.41 -22.61 2.82
CA VAL A 65 0.71 -21.64 2.79
C VAL A 65 1.48 -21.70 4.09
N THR A 66 2.81 -21.57 4.01
CA THR A 66 3.69 -21.48 5.18
C THR A 66 4.54 -20.21 5.10
N ASN A 67 5.16 -19.83 6.20
CA ASN A 67 6.03 -18.66 6.29
C ASN A 67 5.31 -17.33 6.03
N PHE A 68 3.99 -17.32 6.28
CA PHE A 68 3.15 -16.14 6.10
C PHE A 68 3.35 -15.09 7.21
N ALA A 69 3.03 -13.84 6.88
CA ALA A 69 2.96 -12.75 7.85
C ALA A 69 1.71 -12.88 8.73
N THR A 70 1.78 -12.32 9.94
CA THR A 70 0.68 -12.35 10.89
C THR A 70 0.41 -10.96 11.43
N VAL A 71 -0.84 -10.54 11.41
CA VAL A 71 -1.30 -9.26 11.96
C VAL A 71 -2.23 -9.54 13.13
N ILE A 72 -1.81 -9.17 14.35
CA ILE A 72 -2.69 -9.20 15.52
C ILE A 72 -3.34 -7.83 15.71
N HIS A 73 -4.68 -7.84 15.80
CA HIS A 73 -5.52 -6.65 15.90
C HIS A 73 -6.26 -6.58 17.23
N PHE A 74 -6.23 -5.42 17.87
CA PHE A 74 -7.01 -5.10 19.07
C PHE A 74 -8.18 -4.16 18.73
N HIS A 75 -9.38 -4.54 19.19
CA HIS A 75 -10.61 -3.79 18.90
C HIS A 75 -10.64 -2.43 19.62
N GLY A 76 -11.45 -1.51 19.09
CA GLY A 76 -11.72 -0.21 19.71
C GLY A 76 -12.72 -0.31 20.87
N GLY A 77 -13.37 0.83 21.15
CA GLY A 77 -14.38 0.95 22.21
C GLY A 77 -13.87 1.60 23.48
N GLY A 78 -12.77 2.39 23.36
CA GLY A 78 -12.22 3.18 24.48
C GLY A 78 -11.74 2.36 25.66
N ILE A 79 -11.42 1.09 25.46
CA ILE A 79 -11.00 0.12 26.49
C ILE A 79 -12.12 -0.15 27.55
N VAL A 80 -13.33 0.32 27.32
CA VAL A 80 -14.48 0.10 28.23
C VAL A 80 -15.59 -0.72 27.60
N LYS A 81 -15.55 -0.93 26.30
CA LYS A 81 -16.50 -1.76 25.53
C LYS A 81 -15.83 -2.38 24.32
N GLY A 82 -16.53 -3.30 23.68
CA GLY A 82 -16.05 -4.00 22.49
C GLY A 82 -15.67 -5.45 22.77
N ASN A 83 -15.39 -6.17 21.71
CA ASN A 83 -15.00 -7.59 21.77
C ASN A 83 -14.10 -7.91 20.55
N LYS A 84 -13.36 -9.05 20.64
CA LYS A 84 -12.68 -9.65 19.51
C LYS A 84 -13.67 -10.05 18.40
N GLY A 85 -13.17 -10.37 17.22
CA GLY A 85 -13.96 -10.88 16.08
C GLY A 85 -13.95 -9.96 14.86
N SER A 86 -13.35 -8.75 14.94
CA SER A 86 -13.13 -7.87 13.79
C SER A 86 -11.64 -7.79 13.42
N PHE A 87 -11.39 -7.62 12.14
CA PHE A 87 -10.04 -7.44 11.61
C PHE A 87 -9.96 -6.12 10.84
N SER A 88 -8.89 -5.37 11.03
CA SER A 88 -8.59 -4.18 10.22
C SER A 88 -7.77 -4.59 9.01
N TRP A 89 -8.46 -5.09 7.97
CA TRP A 89 -7.85 -5.49 6.70
C TRP A 89 -8.80 -5.16 5.55
N PRO A 90 -8.32 -4.79 4.35
CA PRO A 90 -9.20 -4.59 3.19
C PRO A 90 -9.97 -5.87 2.87
N GLU A 91 -11.28 -5.79 2.76
CA GLU A 91 -12.11 -6.96 2.47
C GLU A 91 -11.76 -7.56 1.10
N GLU A 92 -11.51 -6.71 0.12
CA GLU A 92 -11.16 -7.08 -1.24
C GLU A 92 -9.80 -7.80 -1.33
N ALA A 93 -8.88 -7.49 -0.41
CA ALA A 93 -7.55 -8.11 -0.33
C ALA A 93 -7.50 -9.31 0.60
N SER A 94 -8.53 -9.51 1.43
CA SER A 94 -8.51 -10.50 2.51
C SER A 94 -8.48 -11.95 2.02
N GLU A 95 -8.86 -12.19 0.76
CA GLU A 95 -8.93 -13.51 0.16
C GLU A 95 -7.62 -13.91 -0.55
N ASP A 96 -6.77 -12.94 -0.88
CA ASP A 96 -5.59 -13.12 -1.72
C ASP A 96 -4.26 -12.95 -0.98
N ASP A 97 -4.28 -12.21 0.13
CA ASP A 97 -3.07 -11.98 0.90
C ASP A 97 -2.73 -13.19 1.78
N PRO A 98 -1.57 -13.81 1.65
CA PRO A 98 -1.14 -14.91 2.52
C PRO A 98 -0.77 -14.37 3.91
N VAL A 99 -1.72 -13.74 4.58
CA VAL A 99 -1.55 -13.10 5.88
C VAL A 99 -2.53 -13.71 6.87
N ALA A 100 -2.02 -14.14 8.02
CA ALA A 100 -2.87 -14.52 9.13
C ALA A 100 -3.39 -13.26 9.84
N LEU A 101 -4.68 -13.23 10.09
CA LEU A 101 -5.31 -12.16 10.87
C LEU A 101 -5.74 -12.71 12.23
N ILE A 102 -5.26 -12.10 13.30
CA ILE A 102 -5.61 -12.47 14.67
C ILE A 102 -6.38 -11.33 15.31
N SER A 103 -7.53 -11.63 15.88
CA SER A 103 -8.31 -10.66 16.68
C SER A 103 -8.14 -10.99 18.17
N GLY A 104 -7.50 -10.09 18.90
CA GLY A 104 -7.21 -10.22 20.32
C GLY A 104 -8.31 -9.62 21.19
N GLY A 105 -8.88 -10.43 22.11
CA GLY A 105 -9.65 -9.94 23.23
C GLY A 105 -8.72 -9.42 24.32
N TYR A 106 -9.25 -8.57 25.19
CA TYR A 106 -8.56 -8.05 26.38
C TYR A 106 -9.59 -7.62 27.42
N ARG A 107 -9.20 -7.58 28.69
CA ARG A 107 -10.08 -7.13 29.77
C ARG A 107 -10.33 -5.63 29.68
N LEU A 108 -11.57 -5.24 29.90
CA LEU A 108 -12.03 -3.86 29.81
C LEU A 108 -11.95 -3.17 31.18
N LEU A 109 -11.67 -1.87 31.18
CA LEU A 109 -11.51 -1.05 32.39
C LEU A 109 -12.75 -1.02 33.30
N THR A 110 -13.91 -1.43 32.79
CA THR A 110 -15.12 -1.60 33.62
C THR A 110 -14.96 -2.67 34.70
N ASN A 111 -14.10 -3.68 34.45
CA ASN A 111 -13.86 -4.81 35.36
C ASN A 111 -12.37 -5.18 35.45
N ALA A 112 -11.49 -4.27 35.07
CA ALA A 112 -10.04 -4.49 35.08
C ALA A 112 -9.29 -3.17 35.26
N THR A 113 -8.05 -3.24 35.72
CA THR A 113 -7.15 -2.09 35.81
C THR A 113 -6.51 -1.77 34.44
N PRO A 114 -5.98 -0.55 34.25
CA PRO A 114 -5.19 -0.22 33.05
C PRO A 114 -4.01 -1.17 32.83
N ALA A 115 -3.32 -1.57 33.89
CA ALA A 115 -2.22 -2.52 33.82
C ALA A 115 -2.67 -3.87 33.28
N GLN A 116 -3.81 -4.40 33.75
CA GLN A 116 -4.36 -5.65 33.26
C GLN A 116 -4.74 -5.57 31.76
N ALA A 117 -5.33 -4.46 31.32
CA ALA A 117 -5.70 -4.29 29.91
C ALA A 117 -4.48 -4.26 28.98
N VAL A 118 -3.40 -3.55 29.37
CA VAL A 118 -2.15 -3.50 28.57
C VAL A 118 -1.39 -4.83 28.65
N SER A 119 -1.31 -5.45 29.83
CA SER A 119 -0.69 -6.77 30.01
C SER A 119 -1.40 -7.86 29.20
N ASP A 120 -2.75 -7.78 29.06
CA ASP A 120 -3.51 -8.71 28.20
C ASP A 120 -3.11 -8.55 26.72
N ALA A 121 -2.99 -7.31 26.24
CA ALA A 121 -2.54 -7.07 24.89
C ALA A 121 -1.11 -7.58 24.66
N ALA A 122 -0.19 -7.33 25.61
CA ALA A 122 1.18 -7.83 25.55
C ALA A 122 1.25 -9.37 25.59
N ALA A 123 0.44 -10.02 26.45
CA ALA A 123 0.35 -11.47 26.52
C ALA A 123 -0.14 -12.09 25.21
N ALA A 124 -1.14 -11.47 24.57
CA ALA A 124 -1.65 -11.91 23.27
C ALA A 124 -0.60 -11.80 22.14
N VAL A 125 0.16 -10.70 22.14
CA VAL A 125 1.29 -10.51 21.21
C VAL A 125 2.39 -11.55 21.48
N ALA A 126 2.78 -11.73 22.71
CA ALA A 126 3.80 -12.69 23.11
C ALA A 126 3.39 -14.14 22.78
N TRP A 127 2.12 -14.49 23.02
CA TRP A 127 1.59 -15.79 22.61
C TRP A 127 1.69 -15.98 21.10
N THR A 128 1.37 -14.95 20.33
CA THR A 128 1.46 -14.99 18.86
C THR A 128 2.89 -15.22 18.41
N LEU A 129 3.86 -14.44 18.91
CA LEU A 129 5.28 -14.62 18.61
C LEU A 129 5.77 -16.04 18.92
N LYS A 130 5.33 -16.60 20.05
CA LYS A 130 5.74 -17.94 20.51
C LYS A 130 5.11 -19.09 19.73
N ASN A 131 3.87 -18.93 19.25
CA ASN A 131 3.07 -20.06 18.77
C ASN A 131 2.76 -20.04 17.28
N ILE A 132 2.87 -18.89 16.60
CA ILE A 132 2.38 -18.76 15.20
C ILE A 132 3.08 -19.73 14.22
N SER A 133 4.31 -20.14 14.50
CA SER A 133 5.03 -21.14 13.71
C SER A 133 4.32 -22.51 13.66
N ARG A 134 3.59 -22.88 14.71
CA ARG A 134 2.79 -24.10 14.75
C ARG A 134 1.62 -24.07 13.78
N TYR A 135 1.21 -22.89 13.38
CA TYR A 135 0.13 -22.63 12.44
C TYR A 135 0.61 -22.34 11.02
N GLY A 136 1.94 -22.37 10.81
CA GLY A 136 2.58 -22.13 9.52
C GLY A 136 3.07 -20.68 9.30
N GLY A 137 2.88 -19.78 10.26
CA GLY A 137 3.35 -18.39 10.18
C GLY A 137 4.83 -18.22 10.55
N ASP A 138 5.41 -17.12 10.12
CA ASP A 138 6.78 -16.75 10.49
C ASP A 138 6.75 -15.82 11.72
N PRO A 139 7.32 -16.23 12.87
CA PRO A 139 7.37 -15.40 14.06
C PRO A 139 8.18 -14.10 13.89
N LYS A 140 9.01 -13.99 12.86
CA LYS A 140 9.73 -12.77 12.48
C LYS A 140 8.88 -11.81 11.65
N LYS A 141 7.68 -12.21 11.23
CA LYS A 141 6.74 -11.44 10.42
C LYS A 141 5.44 -11.17 11.18
N VAL A 142 5.54 -10.90 12.48
CA VAL A 142 4.40 -10.55 13.33
C VAL A 142 4.28 -9.04 13.47
N PHE A 143 3.09 -8.51 13.14
CA PHE A 143 2.72 -7.12 13.28
C PHE A 143 1.64 -6.96 14.34
N VAL A 144 1.68 -5.85 15.07
CA VAL A 144 0.63 -5.48 16.01
C VAL A 144 -0.11 -4.25 15.52
N THR A 145 -1.44 -4.30 15.55
CA THR A 145 -2.32 -3.20 15.17
C THR A 145 -3.54 -3.14 16.09
N GLY A 146 -4.26 -2.06 16.02
CA GLY A 146 -5.52 -1.88 16.73
C GLY A 146 -6.10 -0.51 16.46
N ILE A 147 -7.41 -0.38 16.67
CA ILE A 147 -8.15 0.84 16.40
C ILE A 147 -8.54 1.55 17.70
N SER A 148 -8.43 2.90 17.75
CA SER A 148 -8.91 3.72 18.87
C SER A 148 -8.30 3.27 20.21
N GLY A 149 -9.09 2.74 21.14
CA GLY A 149 -8.57 2.11 22.36
C GLY A 149 -7.58 0.98 22.09
N GLY A 150 -7.82 0.16 21.05
CA GLY A 150 -6.88 -0.85 20.57
C GLY A 150 -5.61 -0.24 19.98
N GLY A 151 -5.71 0.91 19.32
CA GLY A 151 -4.56 1.67 18.82
C GLY A 151 -3.68 2.22 19.95
N TYR A 152 -4.30 2.64 21.04
CA TYR A 152 -3.58 2.99 22.27
C TYR A 152 -2.84 1.77 22.84
N LEU A 153 -3.52 0.61 22.97
CA LEU A 153 -2.88 -0.62 23.46
C LEU A 153 -1.72 -1.05 22.55
N THR A 154 -1.90 -0.95 21.23
CA THR A 154 -0.85 -1.22 20.24
C THR A 154 0.39 -0.35 20.46
N ALA A 155 0.19 0.95 20.67
CA ALA A 155 1.29 1.88 20.92
C ALA A 155 1.96 1.63 22.28
N MET A 156 1.19 1.34 23.33
CA MET A 156 1.74 0.99 24.65
C MET A 156 2.61 -0.27 24.58
N VAL A 157 2.10 -1.35 24.00
CA VAL A 157 2.85 -2.62 23.86
C VAL A 157 4.08 -2.46 22.97
N GLY A 158 3.98 -1.63 21.93
CA GLY A 158 5.04 -1.46 20.94
C GLY A 158 6.14 -0.48 21.34
N LEU A 159 5.88 0.46 22.25
CA LEU A 159 6.84 1.50 22.64
C LEU A 159 7.38 1.31 24.07
N ASP A 160 6.56 0.81 24.98
CA ASP A 160 6.97 0.53 26.36
C ASP A 160 7.54 -0.89 26.47
N TYR A 161 8.83 -0.97 26.55
CA TYR A 161 9.58 -2.24 26.62
C TYR A 161 9.18 -3.14 27.79
N ARG A 162 8.64 -2.59 28.89
CA ARG A 162 8.29 -3.34 30.10
C ARG A 162 7.27 -4.45 29.81
N TRP A 163 6.28 -4.17 28.96
CA TRP A 163 5.15 -5.06 28.74
C TRP A 163 5.51 -6.39 28.06
N LEU A 164 6.31 -6.32 26.98
CA LEU A 164 6.77 -7.54 26.31
C LEU A 164 7.87 -8.25 27.07
N ALA A 165 8.67 -7.53 27.86
CA ALA A 165 9.74 -8.10 28.69
C ALA A 165 9.21 -9.10 29.73
N GLU A 166 7.97 -8.90 30.25
CA GLU A 166 7.31 -9.86 31.15
C GLU A 166 7.18 -11.27 30.53
N TYR A 167 7.16 -11.35 29.21
CA TYR A 167 7.03 -12.59 28.43
C TYR A 167 8.33 -13.02 27.74
N GLY A 168 9.44 -12.35 28.01
CA GLY A 168 10.75 -12.62 27.42
C GLY A 168 10.95 -12.07 26.00
N PHE A 169 10.11 -11.11 25.59
CA PHE A 169 10.18 -10.44 24.29
C PHE A 169 10.47 -8.94 24.43
N LYS A 170 10.75 -8.31 23.31
CA LYS A 170 10.96 -6.85 23.21
C LYS A 170 10.27 -6.31 21.95
N PRO A 171 9.99 -5.01 21.84
CA PRO A 171 9.36 -4.42 20.66
C PRO A 171 10.04 -4.78 19.34
N THR A 172 11.38 -4.91 19.30
CA THR A 172 12.14 -5.28 18.11
C THR A 172 11.98 -6.75 17.66
N ASP A 173 11.27 -7.57 18.42
CA ASP A 173 10.87 -8.92 17.97
C ASP A 173 9.63 -8.88 17.08
N LEU A 174 8.94 -7.72 17.04
CA LEU A 174 7.87 -7.44 16.10
C LEU A 174 8.45 -6.99 14.74
N CYS A 175 7.78 -7.36 13.66
CA CYS A 175 8.08 -6.87 12.32
C CYS A 175 7.58 -5.43 12.11
N GLY A 176 6.53 -5.00 12.80
CA GLY A 176 6.04 -3.64 12.77
C GLY A 176 4.91 -3.35 13.76
N ILE A 177 4.70 -2.05 14.03
CA ILE A 177 3.69 -1.51 14.95
C ILE A 177 2.80 -0.55 14.17
N ILE A 178 1.47 -0.76 14.20
CA ILE A 178 0.53 -0.02 13.34
C ILE A 178 -0.69 0.44 14.16
N PRO A 179 -0.56 1.51 14.98
CA PRO A 179 -1.71 2.06 15.68
C PRO A 179 -2.64 2.81 14.72
N LEU A 180 -3.95 2.50 14.79
CA LEU A 180 -4.98 3.20 14.02
C LEU A 180 -5.76 4.11 14.95
N THR A 181 -5.74 5.41 14.71
CA THR A 181 -6.45 6.44 15.45
C THR A 181 -6.36 6.28 17.00
N GLY A 182 -5.23 5.75 17.47
CA GLY A 182 -4.96 5.60 18.89
C GLY A 182 -4.74 6.94 19.60
N GLN A 183 -5.07 7.02 20.88
CA GLN A 183 -4.70 8.19 21.71
C GLN A 183 -3.24 8.04 22.15
N MET A 184 -2.40 9.03 21.87
CA MET A 184 -0.95 8.97 22.17
C MET A 184 -0.58 9.69 23.45
N THR A 185 -1.46 10.52 24.00
CA THR A 185 -1.46 10.94 25.40
C THR A 185 -2.12 9.86 26.27
N LYS A 186 -2.12 10.02 27.59
CA LYS A 186 -2.81 9.12 28.52
C LYS A 186 -4.29 9.02 28.15
N HIS A 187 -4.73 7.83 27.77
CA HIS A 187 -6.08 7.61 27.25
C HIS A 187 -7.15 8.07 28.23
N PHE A 188 -8.14 8.81 27.74
CA PHE A 188 -9.15 9.46 28.60
C PHE A 188 -9.91 8.49 29.52
N ASN A 189 -10.21 7.27 29.08
CA ASN A 189 -10.84 6.27 29.94
C ASN A 189 -9.85 5.62 30.91
N VAL A 190 -8.57 5.51 30.56
CA VAL A 190 -7.52 5.14 31.51
C VAL A 190 -7.47 6.17 32.63
N ARG A 191 -7.55 7.46 32.30
CA ARG A 191 -7.65 8.54 33.31
C ARG A 191 -8.90 8.43 34.16
N LYS A 192 -10.08 8.42 33.51
CA LYS A 192 -11.38 8.48 34.20
C LYS A 192 -11.68 7.23 35.00
N VAL A 193 -11.57 6.06 34.38
CA VAL A 193 -11.96 4.78 34.97
C VAL A 193 -10.83 4.17 35.77
N GLY A 194 -9.60 4.24 35.26
CA GLY A 194 -8.43 3.65 35.90
C GLY A 194 -7.88 4.48 37.08
N PHE A 195 -7.97 5.82 37.00
CA PHE A 195 -7.36 6.73 37.98
C PHE A 195 -8.33 7.77 38.59
N ASN A 196 -9.63 7.65 38.31
CA ASN A 196 -10.66 8.57 38.81
C ASN A 196 -10.38 10.06 38.53
N ASP A 197 -9.73 10.34 37.38
CA ASP A 197 -9.40 11.70 36.96
C ASP A 197 -10.67 12.42 36.49
N THR A 198 -10.94 13.58 37.05
CA THR A 198 -12.13 14.40 36.77
C THR A 198 -11.91 15.51 35.76
N ASP A 199 -10.68 15.71 35.30
CA ASP A 199 -10.37 16.73 34.30
C ASP A 199 -11.10 16.47 32.95
N PRO A 200 -11.38 17.53 32.17
CA PRO A 200 -12.02 17.40 30.88
C PRO A 200 -11.31 16.40 29.95
N GLN A 201 -12.11 15.70 29.16
CA GLN A 201 -11.67 14.56 28.35
C GLN A 201 -10.45 14.84 27.45
N PHE A 202 -10.38 16.06 26.90
CA PHE A 202 -9.35 16.43 25.91
C PHE A 202 -8.15 17.18 26.51
N ILE A 203 -8.05 17.32 27.83
CA ILE A 203 -6.82 17.80 28.45
C ILE A 203 -5.75 16.73 28.29
N PRO A 204 -4.63 17.01 27.57
CA PRO A 204 -3.58 16.03 27.36
C PRO A 204 -2.81 15.80 28.67
N LYS A 205 -2.62 14.55 29.05
CA LYS A 205 -1.70 14.15 30.13
C LYS A 205 -0.69 13.17 29.58
N VAL A 206 0.57 13.38 29.94
CA VAL A 206 1.68 12.55 29.49
C VAL A 206 2.42 12.07 30.74
N ASP A 207 2.26 10.81 31.03
CA ASP A 207 2.95 10.06 32.08
C ASP A 207 3.22 8.63 31.58
N GLU A 208 3.66 7.73 32.43
CA GLU A 208 3.97 6.34 32.06
C GLU A 208 2.82 5.57 31.38
N TRP A 209 1.60 6.09 31.41
CA TRP A 209 0.41 5.54 30.72
C TRP A 209 0.12 6.21 29.38
N ALA A 210 1.03 7.03 28.90
CA ALA A 210 0.92 7.70 27.61
C ALA A 210 1.96 7.15 26.62
N PRO A 211 1.61 6.70 25.42
CA PRO A 211 2.60 6.32 24.41
C PRO A 211 3.68 7.37 24.16
N LEU A 212 3.34 8.66 24.18
CA LEU A 212 4.28 9.78 24.03
C LEU A 212 5.37 9.82 25.11
N TYR A 213 5.11 9.31 26.30
CA TYR A 213 6.09 9.24 27.39
C TYR A 213 7.26 8.28 27.08
N HIS A 214 7.00 7.26 26.27
CA HIS A 214 7.96 6.20 25.95
C HIS A 214 8.81 6.49 24.70
N VAL A 215 8.73 7.72 24.16
CA VAL A 215 9.63 8.16 23.10
C VAL A 215 11.06 8.14 23.61
N SER A 216 11.91 7.40 22.95
CA SER A 216 13.32 7.21 23.35
C SER A 216 14.19 6.87 22.14
N THR A 217 15.50 6.73 22.37
CA THR A 217 16.47 6.24 21.38
C THR A 217 16.60 4.71 21.36
N ASN A 218 15.83 3.99 22.21
CA ASN A 218 15.82 2.54 22.20
C ASN A 218 15.33 2.01 20.85
N ALA A 219 15.95 0.94 20.35
CA ALA A 219 15.62 0.38 19.04
C ALA A 219 14.13 0.00 18.94
N LEU A 220 13.48 0.40 17.88
CA LEU A 220 12.08 0.07 17.59
C LEU A 220 11.97 -0.64 16.23
N PRO A 221 10.95 -1.48 16.03
CA PRO A 221 10.62 -1.98 14.71
C PRO A 221 10.06 -0.83 13.85
N PRO A 222 9.89 -1.03 12.53
CA PRO A 222 9.13 -0.09 11.69
C PRO A 222 7.77 0.25 12.30
N CYS A 223 7.38 1.53 12.27
CA CYS A 223 6.11 2.01 12.80
C CYS A 223 5.32 2.76 11.72
N CYS A 224 4.01 2.50 11.68
CA CYS A 224 3.08 3.18 10.78
C CYS A 224 1.88 3.70 11.56
N PHE A 225 1.82 5.01 11.77
CA PHE A 225 0.73 5.68 12.46
C PHE A 225 -0.35 6.08 11.45
N LEU A 226 -1.57 5.60 11.66
CA LEU A 226 -2.71 5.83 10.76
C LEU A 226 -3.81 6.57 11.50
N THR A 227 -4.34 7.65 10.92
CA THR A 227 -5.41 8.45 11.51
C THR A 227 -6.53 8.74 10.51
N GLY A 228 -7.69 9.11 11.01
CA GLY A 228 -8.71 9.79 10.22
C GLY A 228 -8.30 11.20 9.86
N GLY A 229 -9.17 11.93 9.15
CA GLY A 229 -8.93 13.31 8.74
C GLY A 229 -9.05 14.29 9.91
N ARG A 230 -8.11 15.20 10.04
CA ARG A 230 -7.92 16.14 11.15
C ARG A 230 -9.19 16.87 11.61
N ASP A 231 -10.04 17.26 10.68
CA ASP A 231 -11.24 18.04 10.98
C ASP A 231 -12.47 17.19 11.34
N ILE A 232 -12.42 15.88 11.05
CA ILE A 232 -13.54 14.94 11.24
C ILE A 232 -13.20 13.78 12.16
N GLU A 233 -11.93 13.63 12.51
CA GLU A 233 -11.46 12.72 13.56
C GLU A 233 -11.79 13.31 14.95
N TRP A 234 -11.66 12.52 16.00
CA TRP A 234 -11.73 13.02 17.35
C TRP A 234 -10.64 14.05 17.61
N LYS A 235 -10.99 15.09 18.38
CA LYS A 235 -10.10 16.22 18.67
C LYS A 235 -8.75 15.75 19.20
N ALA A 236 -7.68 16.41 18.75
CA ALA A 236 -6.28 16.16 19.06
C ALA A 236 -5.74 14.77 18.64
N ARG A 237 -6.55 13.91 18.05
CA ARG A 237 -6.14 12.54 17.69
C ARG A 237 -5.07 12.51 16.61
N VAL A 238 -5.23 13.33 15.58
CA VAL A 238 -4.27 13.45 14.48
C VAL A 238 -2.98 14.08 14.98
N GLU A 239 -3.10 15.18 15.74
CA GLU A 239 -1.98 15.94 16.30
C GLU A 239 -1.12 15.08 17.25
N GLU A 240 -1.75 14.28 18.11
CA GLU A 240 -1.03 13.39 19.03
C GLU A 240 -0.22 12.31 18.28
N ASN A 241 -0.80 11.70 17.24
CA ASN A 241 -0.13 10.69 16.42
C ASN A 241 0.99 11.30 15.57
N GLU A 242 0.77 12.49 15.01
CA GLU A 242 1.79 13.23 14.25
C GLU A 242 2.95 13.64 15.16
N LEU A 243 2.66 14.15 16.37
CA LEU A 243 3.67 14.50 17.36
C LEU A 243 4.52 13.29 17.75
N LEU A 244 3.88 12.14 18.02
CA LEU A 244 4.60 10.90 18.34
C LEU A 244 5.50 10.47 17.19
N ALA A 245 5.01 10.45 15.96
CA ALA A 245 5.80 10.10 14.78
C ALA A 245 6.98 11.06 14.57
N ALA A 246 6.75 12.37 14.73
CA ALA A 246 7.79 13.39 14.63
C ALA A 246 8.86 13.24 15.72
N SER A 247 8.44 12.99 16.96
CA SER A 247 9.33 12.79 18.11
C SER A 247 10.21 11.55 17.93
N LEU A 248 9.64 10.43 17.46
CA LEU A 248 10.42 9.23 17.17
C LEU A 248 11.46 9.47 16.06
N ARG A 249 11.08 10.19 14.99
CA ARG A 249 12.05 10.57 13.94
C ARG A 249 13.16 11.47 14.47
N ALA A 250 12.84 12.41 15.37
CA ALA A 250 13.81 13.28 16.03
C ALA A 250 14.78 12.49 16.93
N CYS A 251 14.33 11.38 17.52
CA CYS A 251 15.17 10.43 18.27
C CYS A 251 15.99 9.49 17.38
N GLY A 252 15.97 9.64 16.05
CA GLY A 252 16.80 8.90 15.11
C GLY A 252 16.15 7.65 14.50
N HIS A 253 14.88 7.38 14.78
CA HIS A 253 14.17 6.25 14.14
C HIS A 253 13.86 6.56 12.68
N LYS A 254 14.37 5.73 11.76
CA LYS A 254 14.29 5.98 10.30
C LYS A 254 12.99 5.44 9.67
N ASN A 255 12.45 4.35 10.20
CA ASN A 255 11.32 3.63 9.62
C ASN A 255 10.00 4.02 10.31
N ILE A 256 9.67 5.30 10.28
CA ILE A 256 8.46 5.86 10.87
C ILE A 256 7.59 6.47 9.78
N GLU A 257 6.40 5.91 9.59
CA GLU A 257 5.38 6.44 8.68
C GLU A 257 4.25 7.08 9.47
N PHE A 258 3.63 8.09 8.88
CA PHE A 258 2.41 8.71 9.37
C PHE A 258 1.51 9.03 8.17
N HIS A 259 0.28 8.54 8.21
CA HIS A 259 -0.72 8.76 7.18
C HIS A 259 -2.02 9.27 7.80
N GLU A 260 -2.45 10.42 7.36
CA GLU A 260 -3.76 10.98 7.63
C GLU A 260 -4.70 10.61 6.49
N THR A 261 -5.83 9.98 6.78
CA THR A 261 -6.81 9.52 5.80
C THR A 261 -8.05 10.43 5.76
N GLU A 262 -8.89 10.27 4.74
CA GLU A 262 -10.09 11.12 4.55
C GLU A 262 -11.31 10.69 5.40
N GLY A 263 -11.17 9.70 6.29
CA GLY A 263 -12.27 9.18 7.08
C GLY A 263 -12.39 9.80 8.48
N ASN A 264 -13.56 9.66 9.10
CA ASN A 264 -13.75 10.00 10.53
C ASN A 264 -13.30 8.85 11.42
N HIS A 265 -13.39 9.04 12.74
CA HIS A 265 -12.97 8.04 13.75
C HIS A 265 -13.57 6.64 13.56
N GLY A 266 -14.78 6.52 13.06
CA GLY A 266 -15.43 5.24 12.77
C GLY A 266 -15.23 4.80 11.32
N GLY A 267 -15.42 5.70 10.35
CA GLY A 267 -15.32 5.44 8.91
C GLY A 267 -13.92 5.63 8.33
N GLY A 268 -13.04 6.37 9.01
CA GLY A 268 -11.64 6.58 8.59
C GLY A 268 -10.78 5.33 8.65
N VAL A 269 -11.27 4.32 9.34
CA VAL A 269 -10.61 3.02 9.41
C VAL A 269 -10.58 2.33 8.05
N TYR A 270 -11.58 2.54 7.20
CA TYR A 270 -11.65 1.86 5.91
C TYR A 270 -10.50 2.24 4.97
N PRO A 271 -10.22 3.54 4.71
CA PRO A 271 -9.03 3.93 3.95
C PRO A 271 -7.71 3.52 4.62
N SER A 272 -7.64 3.59 5.95
CA SER A 272 -6.42 3.20 6.69
C SER A 272 -6.03 1.74 6.49
N ARG A 273 -6.99 0.84 6.19
CA ARG A 273 -6.72 -0.59 5.94
C ARG A 273 -5.79 -0.81 4.76
N TYR A 274 -5.87 0.01 3.71
CA TYR A 274 -4.98 -0.08 2.55
C TYR A 274 -3.55 0.32 2.91
N PHE A 275 -3.36 1.38 3.70
CA PHE A 275 -2.04 1.78 4.20
C PHE A 275 -1.46 0.72 5.15
N LEU A 276 -2.29 0.14 6.02
CA LEU A 276 -1.90 -0.97 6.89
C LEU A 276 -1.41 -2.15 6.07
N ARG A 277 -2.23 -2.61 5.09
CA ARG A 277 -1.85 -3.69 4.19
C ARG A 277 -0.55 -3.39 3.45
N ASP A 278 -0.44 -2.20 2.85
CA ASP A 278 0.76 -1.77 2.15
C ASP A 278 2.00 -1.83 3.04
N PHE A 279 1.89 -1.32 4.26
CA PHE A 279 2.98 -1.34 5.22
C PHE A 279 3.39 -2.77 5.61
N VAL A 280 2.43 -3.66 5.89
CA VAL A 280 2.71 -5.08 6.20
C VAL A 280 3.40 -5.75 5.04
N MET A 281 2.85 -5.63 3.83
CA MET A 281 3.34 -6.33 2.65
C MET A 281 4.75 -5.87 2.26
N LYS A 282 5.04 -4.58 2.31
CA LYS A 282 6.38 -4.04 2.01
C LYS A 282 7.41 -4.37 3.08
N THR A 283 7.00 -4.36 4.36
CA THR A 283 7.93 -4.53 5.48
C THR A 283 8.38 -5.99 5.62
N CYS A 284 7.48 -6.95 5.42
CA CYS A 284 7.82 -8.37 5.56
C CYS A 284 8.20 -9.06 4.26
N ASN A 285 8.20 -8.36 3.10
CA ASN A 285 8.30 -8.99 1.78
C ASN A 285 7.38 -10.23 1.68
N ALA A 286 6.19 -10.16 2.32
CA ALA A 286 5.20 -11.21 2.25
C ALA A 286 4.74 -11.31 0.79
N GLY A 287 5.33 -12.25 0.08
CA GLY A 287 5.19 -12.40 -1.35
C GLY A 287 3.72 -12.61 -1.75
N GLY A 288 3.41 -12.23 -2.96
CA GLY A 288 2.10 -12.34 -3.59
C GLY A 288 1.71 -11.08 -4.34
N ILE A 289 2.19 -9.90 -3.92
CA ILE A 289 1.98 -8.67 -4.68
C ILE A 289 3.14 -8.46 -5.63
N ALA A 290 2.83 -8.35 -6.92
CA ALA A 290 3.78 -7.91 -7.91
C ALA A 290 4.22 -6.47 -7.56
N ARG A 291 5.48 -6.28 -7.17
CA ARG A 291 6.07 -4.96 -6.93
C ARG A 291 7.37 -4.86 -7.68
N LEU A 292 7.56 -3.75 -8.35
CA LEU A 292 8.88 -3.38 -8.84
C LEU A 292 9.69 -2.84 -7.66
N SER A 293 10.96 -3.17 -7.61
CA SER A 293 11.89 -2.63 -6.61
C SER A 293 12.98 -1.83 -7.32
N ASP A 294 13.39 -0.75 -6.68
CA ASP A 294 14.43 0.11 -7.22
C ASP A 294 15.75 -0.67 -7.38
N GLY A 295 16.43 -0.48 -8.50
CA GLY A 295 17.66 -1.17 -8.83
C GLY A 295 17.51 -2.65 -9.21
N GLU A 296 16.29 -3.21 -9.22
CA GLU A 296 16.03 -4.61 -9.57
C GLU A 296 15.47 -4.78 -10.98
N CYS A 297 15.78 -5.93 -11.59
CA CYS A 297 15.25 -6.34 -12.89
C CYS A 297 14.11 -7.34 -12.69
N THR A 298 12.93 -6.99 -13.18
CA THR A 298 11.74 -7.87 -13.20
C THR A 298 11.48 -8.34 -14.63
N VAL A 299 11.33 -9.64 -14.81
CA VAL A 299 10.99 -10.25 -16.10
C VAL A 299 9.52 -10.64 -16.11
N LEU A 300 8.81 -10.24 -17.16
CA LEU A 300 7.48 -10.74 -17.51
C LEU A 300 7.64 -11.86 -18.51
N THR A 301 7.04 -13.00 -18.26
CA THR A 301 7.13 -14.19 -19.13
C THR A 301 5.78 -14.92 -19.19
N GLY A 302 5.67 -15.84 -20.14
CA GLY A 302 4.48 -16.67 -20.31
C GLY A 302 3.45 -16.12 -21.32
N GLY A 303 2.78 -17.01 -22.01
CA GLY A 303 1.81 -16.67 -23.04
C GLY A 303 2.40 -15.75 -24.10
N GLN A 304 1.71 -14.64 -24.39
CA GLN A 304 2.14 -13.65 -25.38
C GLN A 304 2.93 -12.47 -24.77
N MET A 305 3.38 -12.58 -23.49
CA MET A 305 4.03 -11.44 -22.81
C MET A 305 5.33 -10.99 -23.47
N ALA A 306 6.09 -11.93 -24.07
CA ALA A 306 7.35 -11.60 -24.75
C ALA A 306 7.14 -10.71 -25.98
N ASP A 307 5.99 -10.82 -26.64
CA ASP A 307 5.65 -10.09 -27.87
C ASP A 307 4.68 -8.93 -27.62
N SER A 308 4.30 -8.70 -26.35
CA SER A 308 3.33 -7.66 -25.97
C SER A 308 4.02 -6.36 -25.54
N LEU A 309 3.27 -5.25 -25.61
CA LEU A 309 3.69 -3.95 -25.07
C LEU A 309 3.50 -3.81 -23.55
N VAL A 310 3.05 -4.85 -22.84
CA VAL A 310 2.77 -4.80 -21.40
C VAL A 310 4.01 -4.40 -20.59
N ALA A 311 5.15 -5.07 -20.80
CA ALA A 311 6.38 -4.76 -20.08
C ALA A 311 6.91 -3.34 -20.39
N PRO A 312 7.00 -2.90 -21.67
CA PRO A 312 7.32 -1.52 -22.01
C PRO A 312 6.38 -0.48 -21.40
N TYR A 313 5.06 -0.68 -21.47
CA TYR A 313 4.10 0.23 -20.82
C TYR A 313 4.26 0.26 -19.31
N LEU A 314 4.42 -0.89 -18.68
CA LEU A 314 4.63 -0.97 -17.23
C LEU A 314 5.90 -0.21 -16.81
N GLN A 315 6.98 -0.30 -17.60
CA GLN A 315 8.20 0.47 -17.38
C GLN A 315 7.94 1.98 -17.46
N VAL A 316 7.22 2.44 -18.49
CA VAL A 316 6.88 3.87 -18.66
C VAL A 316 6.02 4.35 -17.50
N LEU A 317 4.97 3.60 -17.13
CA LEU A 317 4.08 3.94 -16.03
C LEU A 317 4.86 4.01 -14.70
N TRP A 318 5.79 3.07 -14.47
CA TRP A 318 6.65 3.11 -13.30
C TRP A 318 7.57 4.34 -13.29
N SER A 319 8.26 4.61 -14.41
CA SER A 319 9.20 5.73 -14.51
C SER A 319 8.52 7.10 -14.37
N THR A 320 7.25 7.23 -14.78
CA THR A 320 6.48 8.46 -14.58
C THR A 320 6.15 8.66 -13.10
N ARG A 321 5.82 7.61 -12.37
CA ARG A 321 5.43 7.68 -10.97
C ARG A 321 6.63 7.80 -10.04
N PHE A 322 7.72 7.14 -10.36
CA PHE A 322 8.97 7.10 -9.58
C PHE A 322 10.17 7.59 -10.41
N PRO A 323 10.21 8.90 -10.74
CA PRO A 323 11.30 9.46 -11.53
C PRO A 323 12.64 9.28 -10.84
N GLY A 324 13.59 8.63 -11.51
CA GLY A 324 14.91 8.32 -10.99
C GLY A 324 15.05 6.96 -10.34
N SER A 325 14.00 6.15 -10.34
CA SER A 325 14.11 4.72 -10.04
C SER A 325 14.97 4.02 -11.09
N GLU A 326 15.81 3.09 -10.65
CA GLU A 326 16.64 2.26 -11.52
C GLU A 326 16.03 0.90 -11.84
N ALA A 327 14.74 0.70 -11.49
CA ALA A 327 14.01 -0.52 -11.78
C ALA A 327 13.89 -0.75 -13.30
N LYS A 328 14.00 -2.02 -13.72
CA LYS A 328 13.90 -2.46 -15.10
C LYS A 328 12.80 -3.53 -15.23
N VAL A 329 11.93 -3.35 -16.19
CA VAL A 329 10.88 -4.33 -16.56
C VAL A 329 11.16 -4.83 -17.97
N ILE A 330 11.31 -6.14 -18.12
CA ILE A 330 11.71 -6.77 -19.37
C ILE A 330 10.73 -7.88 -19.71
N ALA A 331 10.38 -8.06 -20.97
CA ALA A 331 9.73 -9.26 -21.46
C ALA A 331 10.76 -10.27 -21.96
N ALA A 332 10.65 -11.53 -21.55
CA ALA A 332 11.50 -12.61 -22.04
C ALA A 332 10.75 -13.95 -22.00
N ALA A 333 10.92 -14.78 -23.01
CA ALA A 333 10.24 -16.07 -23.10
C ALA A 333 10.91 -17.14 -22.21
N THR A 334 12.23 -17.14 -22.12
CA THR A 334 13.00 -18.16 -21.40
C THR A 334 14.12 -17.57 -20.55
N PRO A 335 14.64 -18.31 -19.53
CA PRO A 335 15.83 -17.90 -18.79
C PRO A 335 17.06 -17.69 -19.66
N GLU A 336 17.19 -18.43 -20.74
CA GLU A 336 18.30 -18.35 -21.70
C GLU A 336 18.28 -17.01 -22.43
N ASP A 337 17.12 -16.42 -22.70
CA ASP A 337 17.01 -15.10 -23.33
C ASP A 337 17.62 -14.00 -22.45
N CYS A 338 17.62 -14.21 -21.14
CA CYS A 338 18.27 -13.34 -20.17
C CYS A 338 19.72 -13.73 -19.88
N SER A 339 20.04 -15.04 -19.84
CA SER A 339 21.34 -15.59 -19.40
C SER A 339 22.41 -15.64 -20.50
N SER A 340 22.02 -15.63 -21.78
CA SER A 340 22.97 -15.61 -22.91
C SER A 340 23.84 -14.35 -23.02
N ARG A 341 23.78 -13.48 -22.05
CA ARG A 341 24.32 -12.14 -22.03
C ARG A 341 25.55 -12.04 -21.16
N LYS A 342 26.70 -12.55 -21.68
CA LYS A 342 28.00 -12.30 -21.09
C LYS A 342 28.46 -10.88 -21.43
N GLY A 343 28.61 -10.01 -20.40
CA GLY A 343 29.19 -8.70 -20.60
C GLY A 343 28.56 -7.59 -19.75
N ARG A 344 29.00 -6.34 -19.97
CA ARG A 344 28.62 -5.12 -19.24
C ARG A 344 27.11 -4.83 -19.23
N PHE A 345 26.35 -5.42 -20.13
CA PHE A 345 24.94 -5.16 -20.40
C PHE A 345 24.03 -6.38 -20.17
N GLY A 346 24.46 -7.34 -19.35
CA GLY A 346 23.60 -8.47 -19.01
C GLY A 346 22.52 -8.05 -18.00
N PHE A 347 21.25 -8.21 -18.38
CA PHE A 347 20.17 -8.11 -17.40
C PHE A 347 20.19 -9.38 -16.55
N LYS A 348 20.48 -9.25 -15.26
CA LYS A 348 20.33 -10.34 -14.32
C LYS A 348 18.94 -10.23 -13.71
N PRO A 349 18.01 -11.13 -14.01
CA PRO A 349 16.70 -11.10 -13.41
C PRO A 349 16.79 -11.28 -11.89
N ASP A 350 16.17 -10.39 -11.16
CA ASP A 350 15.98 -10.54 -9.71
C ASP A 350 14.64 -11.20 -9.41
N ARG A 351 13.63 -10.89 -10.26
CA ARG A 351 12.26 -11.40 -10.15
C ARG A 351 11.72 -11.81 -11.49
N VAL A 352 10.84 -12.78 -11.48
CA VAL A 352 10.12 -13.24 -12.67
C VAL A 352 8.63 -13.33 -12.35
N TRP A 353 7.82 -12.75 -13.20
CA TRP A 353 6.36 -12.84 -13.15
C TRP A 353 5.91 -13.69 -14.35
N VAL A 354 5.33 -14.85 -14.05
CA VAL A 354 4.90 -15.84 -15.02
C VAL A 354 3.40 -15.72 -15.24
N PHE A 355 2.98 -15.44 -16.50
CA PHE A 355 1.58 -15.23 -16.90
C PHE A 355 0.98 -16.41 -17.65
N SER A 356 1.60 -17.55 -17.69
CA SER A 356 1.10 -18.73 -18.41
C SER A 356 -0.12 -19.35 -17.71
N GLN A 357 -1.01 -19.98 -18.50
CA GLN A 357 -2.17 -20.72 -18.03
C GLN A 357 -1.98 -22.24 -18.30
N GLY A 358 -2.56 -23.08 -17.44
CA GLY A 358 -2.55 -24.52 -17.60
C GLY A 358 -1.30 -25.23 -17.05
N ASP A 359 -1.06 -26.43 -17.54
CA ASP A 359 0.00 -27.34 -17.01
C ASP A 359 1.43 -26.88 -17.34
N GLU A 360 1.61 -26.06 -18.35
CA GLU A 360 2.92 -25.54 -18.77
C GLU A 360 3.55 -24.60 -17.74
N VAL A 361 2.72 -23.97 -16.91
CA VAL A 361 3.18 -22.99 -15.92
C VAL A 361 4.12 -23.56 -14.88
N ALA A 362 3.89 -24.81 -14.46
CA ALA A 362 4.73 -25.45 -13.46
C ALA A 362 6.16 -25.65 -13.99
N SER A 363 6.28 -26.11 -15.24
CA SER A 363 7.57 -26.32 -15.91
C SER A 363 8.31 -24.99 -16.16
N GLU A 364 7.58 -23.95 -16.51
CA GLU A 364 8.13 -22.61 -16.73
C GLU A 364 8.63 -21.99 -15.41
N CYS A 365 7.83 -22.04 -14.35
CA CYS A 365 8.25 -21.59 -13.01
C CYS A 365 9.49 -22.36 -12.52
N GLU A 366 9.57 -23.66 -12.79
CA GLU A 366 10.71 -24.48 -12.41
C GLU A 366 11.97 -24.09 -13.22
N ALA A 367 11.85 -23.84 -14.53
CA ALA A 367 12.95 -23.39 -15.38
C ALA A 367 13.53 -22.06 -14.87
N TRP A 368 12.68 -21.09 -14.56
CA TRP A 368 13.11 -19.83 -13.97
C TRP A 368 13.71 -19.97 -12.58
N SER A 369 13.16 -20.84 -11.73
CA SER A 369 13.72 -21.11 -10.39
C SER A 369 15.12 -21.71 -10.47
N ARG A 370 15.36 -22.62 -11.42
CA ARG A 370 16.70 -23.21 -11.68
C ARG A 370 17.71 -22.18 -12.21
N SER A 371 17.25 -21.11 -12.83
CA SER A 371 18.15 -20.04 -13.35
C SER A 371 18.79 -19.20 -12.25
N GLY A 372 18.38 -19.35 -10.98
CA GLY A 372 18.95 -18.66 -9.83
C GLY A 372 18.37 -17.26 -9.59
N VAL A 373 17.16 -16.97 -10.09
CA VAL A 373 16.43 -15.72 -9.75
C VAL A 373 16.00 -15.76 -8.28
N LYS A 374 15.96 -14.58 -7.65
CA LYS A 374 15.59 -14.46 -6.22
C LYS A 374 14.13 -14.80 -5.95
N GLN A 375 13.25 -14.51 -6.90
CA GLN A 375 11.82 -14.70 -6.76
C GLN A 375 11.16 -15.03 -8.10
N VAL A 376 10.41 -16.11 -8.14
CA VAL A 376 9.49 -16.44 -9.24
C VAL A 376 8.07 -16.31 -8.71
N LEU A 377 7.29 -15.42 -9.34
CA LEU A 377 5.90 -15.18 -9.01
C LEU A 377 5.03 -15.73 -10.11
N ARG A 378 4.22 -16.70 -9.79
CA ARG A 378 3.17 -17.17 -10.68
C ARG A 378 2.02 -16.19 -10.60
N LEU A 379 1.75 -15.49 -11.68
CA LEU A 379 0.59 -14.61 -11.82
C LEU A 379 -0.55 -15.36 -12.54
N THR A 380 -0.70 -16.64 -12.24
CA THR A 380 -1.81 -17.42 -12.76
C THR A 380 -3.01 -17.24 -11.87
N SER A 381 -4.05 -16.87 -12.50
CA SER A 381 -5.46 -17.14 -12.23
C SER A 381 -5.78 -17.85 -10.92
N SER A 382 -5.61 -17.13 -9.82
CA SER A 382 -6.63 -17.26 -8.80
C SER A 382 -7.82 -16.41 -9.25
N PRO A 383 -9.07 -16.96 -9.28
CA PRO A 383 -10.24 -16.21 -9.73
C PRO A 383 -10.51 -14.90 -9.02
N LYS A 384 -9.71 -14.52 -8.02
CA LYS A 384 -9.96 -13.37 -7.16
C LYS A 384 -8.82 -12.35 -7.01
N SER A 385 -7.60 -12.59 -7.50
CA SER A 385 -6.52 -11.58 -7.46
C SER A 385 -6.00 -11.18 -8.83
N MET A 386 -5.62 -12.13 -9.66
CA MET A 386 -5.31 -11.88 -11.08
C MET A 386 -6.51 -12.19 -11.97
N ASP A 387 -7.42 -13.09 -11.59
CA ASP A 387 -8.70 -13.22 -12.29
C ASP A 387 -9.60 -12.02 -12.03
N ASP A 388 -9.45 -11.31 -10.92
CA ASP A 388 -10.08 -9.99 -10.81
C ASP A 388 -9.43 -9.00 -11.80
N VAL A 389 -8.15 -9.09 -12.07
CA VAL A 389 -7.46 -8.34 -13.13
C VAL A 389 -7.77 -8.95 -14.51
N MET A 390 -7.65 -10.26 -14.69
CA MET A 390 -7.99 -10.94 -15.94
C MET A 390 -9.51 -11.02 -16.15
N PHE A 391 -10.31 -11.25 -15.14
CA PHE A 391 -11.77 -11.24 -15.20
C PHE A 391 -12.34 -9.82 -15.30
N LYS A 392 -11.76 -8.84 -14.68
CA LYS A 392 -12.04 -7.43 -14.98
C LYS A 392 -11.60 -7.10 -16.40
N THR A 393 -10.44 -7.59 -16.83
CA THR A 393 -9.99 -7.45 -18.22
C THR A 393 -10.95 -8.16 -19.16
N GLU A 394 -11.30 -9.40 -18.93
CA GLU A 394 -12.22 -10.18 -19.77
C GLU A 394 -13.63 -9.58 -19.76
N ARG A 395 -14.15 -9.17 -18.62
CA ARG A 395 -15.42 -8.46 -18.48
C ARG A 395 -15.42 -7.11 -19.18
N TYR A 396 -14.36 -6.30 -19.02
CA TYR A 396 -14.23 -5.00 -19.67
C TYR A 396 -13.85 -5.14 -21.13
N MET A 397 -13.07 -6.15 -21.50
CA MET A 397 -12.68 -6.43 -22.87
C MET A 397 -13.82 -7.06 -23.69
N ASN A 398 -14.70 -7.83 -23.07
CA ASN A 398 -15.96 -8.25 -23.68
C ASN A 398 -16.94 -7.09 -23.90
N ALA A 399 -16.88 -6.06 -23.06
CA ALA A 399 -17.63 -4.82 -23.27
C ALA A 399 -16.99 -3.91 -24.34
N ALA A 400 -15.71 -4.09 -24.64
CA ALA A 400 -14.93 -3.28 -25.59
C ALA A 400 -14.37 -4.16 -26.73
N LYS A 401 -15.28 -4.81 -27.52
CA LYS A 401 -14.91 -5.73 -28.60
C LYS A 401 -13.95 -5.14 -29.62
N ASP A 402 -14.00 -3.83 -29.82
CA ASP A 402 -13.27 -3.12 -30.88
C ASP A 402 -11.98 -2.41 -30.39
N VAL A 403 -11.52 -2.73 -29.16
CA VAL A 403 -10.30 -2.12 -28.60
C VAL A 403 -9.07 -2.74 -29.28
N SER A 404 -8.14 -1.89 -29.69
CA SER A 404 -6.87 -2.32 -30.32
C SER A 404 -6.03 -3.20 -29.39
N GLN A 405 -5.18 -4.06 -29.94
CA GLN A 405 -4.27 -4.88 -29.12
C GLN A 405 -3.33 -4.00 -28.27
N THR A 406 -2.88 -2.88 -28.81
CA THR A 406 -2.04 -1.91 -28.10
C THR A 406 -2.76 -1.33 -26.87
N SER A 407 -4.06 -1.01 -27.01
CA SER A 407 -4.88 -0.54 -25.87
C SER A 407 -5.15 -1.65 -24.86
N LYS A 408 -5.23 -2.93 -25.30
CA LYS A 408 -5.30 -4.08 -24.39
C LYS A 408 -4.03 -4.23 -23.58
N ASP A 409 -2.88 -4.12 -24.21
CA ASP A 409 -1.59 -4.20 -23.54
C ASP A 409 -1.41 -3.04 -22.54
N PHE A 410 -1.79 -1.83 -22.94
CA PHE A 410 -1.79 -0.66 -22.05
C PHE A 410 -2.70 -0.88 -20.85
N PHE A 411 -3.92 -1.36 -21.06
CA PHE A 411 -4.86 -1.66 -19.99
C PHE A 411 -4.32 -2.74 -19.04
N THR A 412 -3.71 -3.80 -19.57
CA THR A 412 -3.07 -4.85 -18.75
C THR A 412 -1.95 -4.27 -17.91
N ALA A 413 -1.11 -3.40 -18.46
CA ALA A 413 -0.06 -2.72 -17.70
C ALA A 413 -0.65 -1.82 -16.59
N MET A 414 -1.76 -1.12 -16.86
CA MET A 414 -2.46 -0.32 -15.85
C MET A 414 -3.06 -1.16 -14.72
N LEU A 415 -3.62 -2.34 -15.04
CA LEU A 415 -4.12 -3.26 -14.04
C LEU A 415 -2.99 -3.84 -13.16
N LEU A 416 -1.81 -4.08 -13.73
CA LEU A 416 -0.63 -4.44 -12.95
C LEU A 416 -0.21 -3.30 -12.01
N VAL A 417 -0.30 -2.05 -12.45
CA VAL A 417 -0.08 -0.86 -11.59
C VAL A 417 -1.09 -0.83 -10.45
N ASP A 418 -2.35 -1.17 -10.69
CA ASP A 418 -3.38 -1.29 -9.66
C ASP A 418 -3.04 -2.36 -8.62
N THR A 419 -2.62 -3.54 -9.08
CA THR A 419 -2.18 -4.63 -8.19
C THR A 419 -0.96 -4.27 -7.35
N MET A 420 -0.12 -3.34 -7.81
CA MET A 420 1.01 -2.81 -7.06
C MET A 420 0.61 -1.76 -6.00
N HIS A 421 -0.68 -1.41 -5.91
CA HIS A 421 -1.21 -0.40 -4.99
C HIS A 421 -0.44 0.93 -5.04
N ILE A 422 -0.07 1.36 -6.23
CA ILE A 422 0.58 2.65 -6.42
C ILE A 422 -0.43 3.75 -6.11
N CYS A 423 -0.02 4.72 -5.29
CA CYS A 423 -0.87 5.85 -4.93
C CYS A 423 -1.45 6.52 -6.20
N PRO A 424 -2.78 6.67 -6.32
CA PRO A 424 -3.42 7.27 -7.49
C PRO A 424 -3.08 8.76 -7.66
N ILE A 425 -2.64 9.40 -6.57
CA ILE A 425 -2.32 10.83 -6.56
C ILE A 425 -0.90 11.03 -7.06
N VAL A 426 -0.78 11.65 -8.22
CA VAL A 426 0.49 12.08 -8.82
C VAL A 426 1.08 13.24 -8.01
N ALA A 427 0.28 14.27 -7.86
CA ALA A 427 0.59 15.44 -7.04
C ALA A 427 -0.72 16.12 -6.65
N ARG A 428 -0.70 16.82 -5.52
CA ARG A 428 -1.83 17.58 -5.02
C ARG A 428 -1.33 18.88 -4.40
N VAL A 429 -1.92 20.00 -4.78
CA VAL A 429 -1.59 21.30 -4.22
C VAL A 429 -2.86 22.05 -3.83
N ALA A 430 -2.84 22.66 -2.66
CA ALA A 430 -3.87 23.58 -2.21
C ALA A 430 -3.26 24.96 -1.95
N ILE A 431 -3.84 26.00 -2.51
CA ILE A 431 -3.38 27.40 -2.43
C ILE A 431 -4.49 28.30 -1.91
N ASP A 432 -4.13 29.16 -0.96
CA ASP A 432 -4.94 30.28 -0.53
C ASP A 432 -4.60 31.52 -1.35
N ALA A 433 -5.43 31.88 -2.32
CA ALA A 433 -5.19 33.01 -3.19
C ALA A 433 -5.22 34.36 -2.48
N LYS A 434 -5.88 34.47 -1.32
CA LYS A 434 -5.93 35.71 -0.54
C LYS A 434 -4.69 35.92 0.31
N LYS A 435 -4.17 34.83 0.90
CA LYS A 435 -2.96 34.86 1.74
C LYS A 435 -1.67 34.73 0.94
N GLY A 436 -1.73 34.24 -0.29
CA GLY A 436 -0.55 33.98 -1.11
C GLY A 436 0.32 32.86 -0.58
N VAL A 437 -0.30 31.81 -0.03
CA VAL A 437 0.40 30.66 0.54
C VAL A 437 -0.12 29.37 -0.04
N ALA A 438 0.78 28.42 -0.26
CA ALA A 438 0.43 27.02 -0.48
C ALA A 438 0.45 26.31 0.87
N PHE A 439 -0.45 25.36 1.06
CA PHE A 439 -0.54 24.65 2.33
C PHE A 439 0.48 23.51 2.40
N ALA A 440 1.18 23.46 3.52
CA ALA A 440 1.99 22.30 3.85
C ALA A 440 1.11 21.20 4.48
N PRO A 441 1.49 19.91 4.39
CA PRO A 441 0.68 18.79 4.87
C PRO A 441 0.22 18.84 6.33
N ALA A 442 0.88 19.64 7.16
CA ALA A 442 0.63 19.71 8.60
C ALA A 442 -0.21 20.90 9.08
N SER A 443 -0.67 21.81 8.19
CA SER A 443 -1.18 23.11 8.63
C SER A 443 -2.59 23.45 8.17
N SER A 444 -3.33 22.55 7.53
CA SER A 444 -4.56 22.94 6.85
C SER A 444 -5.85 22.67 7.64
N ASN A 445 -6.49 23.75 8.05
CA ASN A 445 -7.92 23.82 8.37
C ASN A 445 -8.75 24.13 7.11
N HIS A 446 -8.35 23.58 5.94
CA HIS A 446 -8.95 23.96 4.67
C HIS A 446 -10.12 23.07 4.33
N ARG A 447 -11.28 23.72 4.11
CA ARG A 447 -12.53 23.08 3.69
C ARG A 447 -12.99 23.68 2.38
N ASP A 448 -13.60 22.87 1.51
CA ASP A 448 -14.33 23.38 0.35
C ASP A 448 -15.62 24.10 0.78
N ALA A 449 -16.32 24.67 -0.16
CA ALA A 449 -17.59 25.36 0.08
C ALA A 449 -18.67 24.46 0.73
N ALA A 450 -18.52 23.15 0.68
CA ALA A 450 -19.38 22.16 1.31
C ALA A 450 -18.88 21.74 2.70
N GLY A 451 -17.79 22.36 3.22
CA GLY A 451 -17.19 22.02 4.50
C GLY A 451 -16.26 20.80 4.47
N LYS A 452 -16.01 20.24 3.27
CA LYS A 452 -15.07 19.14 3.06
C LYS A 452 -13.64 19.68 3.02
N ARG A 453 -12.74 19.08 3.78
CA ARG A 453 -11.32 19.46 3.80
C ARG A 453 -10.71 19.33 2.41
N LEU A 454 -10.03 20.40 1.96
CA LEU A 454 -9.18 20.32 0.79
C LEU A 454 -7.85 19.67 1.17
N PRO A 455 -7.34 18.82 0.30
CA PRO A 455 -6.09 18.14 0.57
C PRO A 455 -4.89 19.07 0.45
N ASP A 456 -3.97 18.83 1.34
CA ASP A 456 -2.67 19.50 1.44
C ASP A 456 -1.78 19.29 0.22
N CYS A 457 -0.64 20.00 0.19
CA CYS A 457 0.38 19.75 -0.82
C CYS A 457 0.98 18.35 -0.63
N PHE A 458 0.74 17.47 -1.58
CA PHE A 458 1.29 16.12 -1.64
C PHE A 458 2.16 15.98 -2.89
N ASN A 459 3.34 15.42 -2.72
CA ASN A 459 4.27 15.09 -3.82
C ASN A 459 4.62 16.27 -4.75
N VAL A 460 4.50 17.51 -4.23
CA VAL A 460 4.77 18.76 -4.96
C VAL A 460 5.34 19.82 -4.02
N LYS A 461 6.21 20.68 -4.54
CA LYS A 461 6.69 21.88 -3.85
C LYS A 461 6.15 23.12 -4.55
N VAL A 462 5.61 24.06 -3.76
CA VAL A 462 5.19 25.40 -4.18
C VAL A 462 5.86 26.42 -3.25
N PRO A 463 7.11 26.82 -3.54
CA PRO A 463 7.90 27.63 -2.61
C PRO A 463 7.37 29.07 -2.45
N ARG A 464 6.67 29.59 -3.45
CA ARG A 464 6.14 30.97 -3.44
C ARG A 464 4.89 31.09 -4.26
N VAL A 465 3.92 31.84 -3.74
CA VAL A 465 2.70 32.25 -4.44
C VAL A 465 2.66 33.78 -4.52
N ASP A 466 2.64 34.32 -5.73
CA ASP A 466 2.52 35.76 -5.98
C ASP A 466 1.05 36.10 -6.21
N VAL A 467 0.46 36.85 -5.30
CA VAL A 467 -0.90 37.36 -5.44
C VAL A 467 -0.88 38.60 -6.33
N ARG A 468 -1.77 38.66 -7.32
CA ARG A 468 -1.89 39.73 -8.30
C ARG A 468 -3.31 40.30 -8.30
N LYS A 469 -3.49 41.51 -8.84
CA LYS A 469 -4.81 42.16 -8.92
C LYS A 469 -5.87 41.28 -9.60
N ASN A 470 -5.48 40.54 -10.64
CA ASN A 470 -6.37 39.71 -11.46
C ASN A 470 -5.99 38.23 -11.45
N GLY A 471 -5.49 37.70 -10.33
CA GLY A 471 -5.15 36.28 -10.22
C GLY A 471 -3.96 35.99 -9.35
N ILE A 472 -3.36 34.83 -9.55
CA ILE A 472 -2.16 34.40 -8.85
C ILE A 472 -1.12 33.80 -9.81
N ALA A 473 0.12 33.76 -9.38
CA ALA A 473 1.16 33.02 -10.06
C ALA A 473 2.06 32.34 -9.05
N PHE A 474 2.53 31.13 -9.36
CA PHE A 474 3.37 30.35 -8.47
C PHE A 474 4.31 29.40 -9.23
N THR A 475 5.36 28.96 -8.55
CA THR A 475 6.23 27.90 -9.06
C THR A 475 5.66 26.55 -8.63
N TYR A 476 5.49 25.63 -9.57
CA TYR A 476 4.96 24.30 -9.39
C TYR A 476 6.07 23.27 -9.68
N ALA A 477 6.47 22.54 -8.66
CA ALA A 477 7.56 21.57 -8.73
C ALA A 477 7.10 20.19 -8.21
N PRO A 478 6.42 19.37 -9.03
CA PRO A 478 5.99 18.04 -8.65
C PRO A 478 7.18 17.08 -8.61
N LYS A 479 7.03 15.98 -7.86
CA LYS A 479 8.04 14.93 -7.74
C LYS A 479 7.79 13.75 -8.66
N ALA A 480 6.58 13.64 -9.23
CA ALA A 480 6.19 12.60 -10.16
C ALA A 480 5.56 13.22 -11.42
N LEU A 481 5.49 12.44 -12.49
CA LEU A 481 4.77 12.77 -13.71
C LEU A 481 3.37 12.13 -13.69
N PRO A 482 2.36 12.72 -14.34
CA PRO A 482 1.12 12.03 -14.63
C PRO A 482 1.36 10.85 -15.56
N PHE A 483 0.44 9.88 -15.58
CA PHE A 483 0.48 8.84 -16.61
C PHE A 483 0.21 9.47 -17.99
N PRO A 484 0.88 8.96 -19.02
CA PRO A 484 0.72 9.51 -20.37
C PRO A 484 -0.71 9.33 -20.88
N VAL A 485 -1.33 10.40 -21.36
CA VAL A 485 -2.65 10.38 -21.97
C VAL A 485 -2.50 10.20 -23.49
N THR A 486 -2.37 8.95 -23.90
CA THR A 486 -2.27 8.52 -25.29
C THR A 486 -3.64 8.19 -25.88
N ASP A 487 -3.71 7.73 -27.11
CA ASP A 487 -4.95 7.24 -27.70
C ASP A 487 -5.42 5.97 -27.02
N GLU A 488 -4.51 5.08 -26.63
CA GLU A 488 -4.79 3.89 -25.83
C GLU A 488 -5.39 4.25 -24.46
N TYR A 489 -4.82 5.24 -23.77
CA TYR A 489 -5.38 5.75 -22.53
C TYR A 489 -6.84 6.23 -22.73
N ARG A 490 -7.09 7.01 -23.79
CA ARG A 490 -8.42 7.53 -24.11
C ARG A 490 -9.41 6.44 -24.49
N GLU A 491 -8.96 5.39 -25.18
CA GLU A 491 -9.79 4.21 -25.47
C GLU A 491 -10.18 3.49 -24.18
N VAL A 492 -9.24 3.23 -23.31
CA VAL A 492 -9.47 2.53 -22.04
C VAL A 492 -10.33 3.38 -21.11
N GLU A 493 -10.13 4.70 -21.04
CA GLU A 493 -10.92 5.63 -20.21
C GLU A 493 -12.44 5.56 -20.50
N LYS A 494 -12.85 5.19 -21.72
CA LYS A 494 -14.27 5.09 -22.10
C LYS A 494 -15.02 4.02 -21.30
N PHE A 495 -14.34 2.99 -20.83
CA PHE A 495 -14.96 1.88 -20.12
C PHE A 495 -14.33 1.62 -18.73
N TYR A 496 -13.17 2.20 -18.45
CA TYR A 496 -12.50 2.06 -17.16
C TYR A 496 -11.94 3.41 -16.68
N PRO A 497 -12.36 3.93 -15.52
CA PRO A 497 -12.08 5.32 -15.11
C PRO A 497 -10.61 5.52 -14.65
N LEU A 498 -9.67 5.45 -15.59
CA LEU A 498 -8.22 5.58 -15.33
C LEU A 498 -7.86 6.88 -14.62
N THR A 499 -8.41 8.00 -15.10
CA THR A 499 -8.11 9.34 -14.56
C THR A 499 -8.48 9.44 -13.09
N GLY A 500 -9.67 8.97 -12.74
CA GLY A 500 -10.16 9.00 -11.36
C GLY A 500 -9.45 8.01 -10.42
N ARG A 501 -9.00 6.87 -10.95
CA ARG A 501 -8.39 5.80 -10.15
C ARG A 501 -6.89 5.89 -10.03
N PHE A 502 -6.17 6.40 -11.05
CA PHE A 502 -4.72 6.27 -11.10
C PHE A 502 -3.98 7.55 -11.48
N ASN A 503 -4.66 8.56 -12.02
CA ASN A 503 -4.02 9.72 -12.62
C ASN A 503 -4.57 11.03 -12.07
N GLN A 504 -4.35 11.26 -10.77
CA GLN A 504 -4.86 12.43 -10.07
C GLN A 504 -3.72 13.44 -9.79
N GLU A 505 -3.66 14.51 -10.57
CA GLU A 505 -2.82 15.68 -10.34
C GLU A 505 -3.72 16.87 -10.02
N ILE A 506 -3.94 17.14 -8.73
CA ILE A 506 -5.01 18.04 -8.28
C ILE A 506 -4.45 19.41 -7.93
N LEU A 507 -4.98 20.43 -8.59
CA LEU A 507 -4.74 21.84 -8.30
C LEU A 507 -5.99 22.45 -7.67
N ALA A 508 -5.95 22.70 -6.37
CA ALA A 508 -6.99 23.43 -5.64
C ALA A 508 -6.53 24.84 -5.32
N VAL A 509 -7.39 25.85 -5.58
CA VAL A 509 -7.11 27.25 -5.26
C VAL A 509 -8.35 27.88 -4.66
N GLU A 510 -8.26 28.21 -3.39
CA GLU A 510 -9.33 28.86 -2.65
C GLU A 510 -9.26 30.38 -2.67
N ARG A 511 -10.39 30.99 -2.36
CA ARG A 511 -10.54 32.44 -2.17
C ARG A 511 -10.14 33.28 -3.38
N LEU A 512 -10.22 32.69 -4.58
CA LEU A 512 -10.23 33.43 -5.83
C LEU A 512 -11.48 34.31 -5.90
N ARG A 513 -11.39 35.43 -6.58
CA ARG A 513 -12.57 36.25 -6.89
C ARG A 513 -13.52 35.48 -7.81
N PRO A 514 -14.85 35.61 -7.68
CA PRO A 514 -15.77 34.96 -8.60
C PRO A 514 -15.47 35.30 -10.07
N GLY A 515 -15.47 34.29 -10.92
CA GLY A 515 -15.22 34.42 -12.36
C GLY A 515 -14.47 33.25 -12.94
N THR A 516 -14.21 33.32 -14.24
CA THR A 516 -13.45 32.28 -14.98
C THR A 516 -11.99 32.70 -15.10
N TYR A 517 -11.11 31.76 -14.84
CA TYR A 517 -9.66 31.94 -14.87
C TYR A 517 -9.05 31.14 -16.01
N GLU A 518 -8.14 31.76 -16.73
CA GLU A 518 -7.24 31.09 -17.63
C GLU A 518 -6.10 30.47 -16.81
N LEU A 519 -5.91 29.16 -16.95
CA LEU A 519 -4.79 28.42 -16.39
C LEU A 519 -3.70 28.29 -17.46
N ALA A 520 -2.49 28.74 -17.13
CA ALA A 520 -1.34 28.61 -18.03
C ALA A 520 -0.11 28.08 -17.28
N PHE A 521 0.69 27.27 -17.97
CA PHE A 521 2.00 26.78 -17.56
C PHE A 521 3.07 27.39 -18.46
N ASP A 522 4.07 28.04 -17.86
CA ASP A 522 5.15 28.71 -18.57
C ASP A 522 4.67 29.66 -19.70
N GLY A 523 3.51 30.30 -19.45
CA GLY A 523 2.86 31.23 -20.38
C GLY A 523 1.98 30.55 -21.45
N VAL A 524 1.94 29.23 -21.53
CA VAL A 524 1.09 28.48 -22.45
C VAL A 524 -0.23 28.13 -21.74
N LYS A 525 -1.35 28.57 -22.32
CA LYS A 525 -2.70 28.25 -21.83
C LYS A 525 -2.96 26.74 -21.95
N VAL A 526 -3.45 26.13 -20.85
CA VAL A 526 -3.81 24.70 -20.80
C VAL A 526 -5.29 24.47 -20.49
N GLY A 527 -6.01 25.48 -20.02
CA GLY A 527 -7.44 25.35 -19.74
C GLY A 527 -8.06 26.65 -19.19
N GLU A 528 -9.37 26.59 -19.01
CA GLU A 528 -10.16 27.64 -18.35
C GLU A 528 -11.08 26.99 -17.33
N PHE A 529 -11.12 27.55 -16.12
CA PHE A 529 -11.90 27.03 -15.01
C PHE A 529 -12.45 28.17 -14.16
N THR A 530 -13.59 27.94 -13.55
CA THR A 530 -14.19 28.90 -12.62
C THR A 530 -13.48 28.90 -11.27
N ALA A 531 -13.66 29.95 -10.49
CA ALA A 531 -13.18 30.02 -9.11
C ALA A 531 -13.72 28.86 -8.26
N GLU A 532 -14.96 28.41 -8.53
CA GLU A 532 -15.59 27.30 -7.82
C GLU A 532 -14.98 25.95 -8.17
N GLU A 533 -14.63 25.72 -9.44
CA GLU A 533 -13.93 24.51 -9.88
C GLU A 533 -12.53 24.44 -9.25
N PHE A 534 -11.80 25.55 -9.21
CA PHE A 534 -10.52 25.59 -8.51
C PHE A 534 -10.67 25.35 -7.01
N ALA A 535 -11.72 25.85 -6.37
CA ALA A 535 -11.95 25.60 -4.95
C ALA A 535 -12.25 24.13 -4.65
N LYS A 536 -12.88 23.41 -5.58
CA LYS A 536 -13.11 21.96 -5.50
C LYS A 536 -11.88 21.13 -5.84
N GLY A 537 -10.93 21.70 -6.57
CA GLY A 537 -9.75 21.04 -7.11
C GLY A 537 -9.92 20.57 -8.55
N VAL A 538 -9.12 21.13 -9.44
CA VAL A 538 -9.05 20.76 -10.86
C VAL A 538 -8.00 19.66 -11.02
N ASN A 539 -8.40 18.53 -11.62
CA ASN A 539 -7.43 17.51 -12.02
C ASN A 539 -6.73 17.93 -13.32
N ILE A 540 -5.46 18.27 -13.22
CA ILE A 540 -4.64 18.74 -14.35
C ILE A 540 -3.86 17.65 -15.04
N ALA A 541 -3.93 16.38 -14.56
CA ALA A 541 -3.17 15.25 -15.10
C ALA A 541 -3.45 14.98 -16.59
N THR A 542 -4.65 15.31 -17.06
CA THR A 542 -5.07 15.06 -18.46
C THR A 542 -4.97 16.31 -19.35
N LEU A 543 -4.55 17.45 -18.79
CA LEU A 543 -4.36 18.68 -19.55
C LEU A 543 -2.99 18.68 -20.25
N ASP A 544 -2.88 19.46 -21.31
CA ASP A 544 -1.63 19.60 -22.08
C ASP A 544 -0.57 20.42 -21.32
N THR A 545 -0.19 19.97 -20.13
CA THR A 545 0.86 20.55 -19.30
C THR A 545 2.26 20.13 -19.79
N PRO A 546 3.34 20.85 -19.43
CA PRO A 546 4.70 20.41 -19.72
C PRO A 546 5.00 18.99 -19.22
N ASN A 547 4.47 18.62 -18.05
CA ASN A 547 4.66 17.29 -17.47
C ASN A 547 3.87 16.21 -18.22
N GLN A 548 2.66 16.52 -18.72
CA GLN A 548 1.90 15.58 -19.54
C GLN A 548 2.58 15.35 -20.89
N ARG A 549 3.07 16.40 -21.56
CA ARG A 549 3.85 16.26 -22.80
C ARG A 549 5.11 15.43 -22.59
N LYS A 550 5.78 15.61 -21.45
CA LYS A 550 6.95 14.83 -21.07
C LYS A 550 6.59 13.37 -20.83
N ALA A 551 5.53 13.09 -20.11
CA ALA A 551 5.03 11.73 -19.90
C ALA A 551 4.66 11.04 -21.23
N ALA A 552 3.92 11.74 -22.10
CA ALA A 552 3.54 11.24 -23.42
C ALA A 552 4.76 10.92 -24.30
N SER A 553 5.84 11.69 -24.20
CA SER A 553 7.06 11.41 -24.96
C SER A 553 7.75 10.09 -24.57
N LEU A 554 7.54 9.60 -23.33
CA LEU A 554 8.11 8.34 -22.86
C LEU A 554 7.47 7.11 -23.53
N VAL A 555 6.24 7.23 -24.03
CA VAL A 555 5.56 6.13 -24.73
C VAL A 555 6.31 5.73 -25.99
N LYS A 556 6.91 6.69 -26.71
CA LYS A 556 7.79 6.39 -27.87
C LYS A 556 9.00 5.55 -27.49
N LEU A 557 9.47 5.65 -26.24
CA LEU A 557 10.53 4.79 -25.73
C LEU A 557 10.02 3.37 -25.45
N ALA A 558 8.76 3.22 -25.00
CA ALA A 558 8.12 1.91 -24.86
C ALA A 558 8.01 1.20 -26.22
N GLU A 559 7.53 1.89 -27.25
CA GLU A 559 7.45 1.37 -28.62
C GLU A 559 8.84 0.94 -29.15
N LYS A 560 9.87 1.75 -28.87
CA LYS A 560 11.24 1.43 -29.21
C LYS A 560 11.75 0.18 -28.50
N LEU A 561 11.43 0.01 -27.20
CA LEU A 561 11.77 -1.19 -26.45
C LEU A 561 11.09 -2.43 -27.01
N ASN A 562 9.81 -2.33 -27.41
CA ASN A 562 9.09 -3.44 -28.01
C ASN A 562 9.72 -3.90 -29.31
N GLY A 563 10.05 -2.98 -30.22
CA GLY A 563 10.75 -3.30 -31.45
C GLY A 563 12.13 -3.95 -31.22
N MET A 564 12.80 -3.60 -30.12
CA MET A 564 14.06 -4.23 -29.71
C MET A 564 13.85 -5.62 -29.12
N ASN A 565 12.78 -5.87 -28.38
CA ASN A 565 12.45 -7.20 -27.86
C ASN A 565 12.22 -8.19 -28.97
N SER A 566 11.48 -7.82 -30.01
CA SER A 566 11.27 -8.64 -31.21
C SER A 566 12.59 -8.91 -31.97
N ALA A 567 13.50 -7.95 -32.04
CA ALA A 567 14.80 -8.09 -32.68
C ALA A 567 15.82 -8.91 -31.86
N LEU A 568 15.57 -9.18 -30.59
CA LEU A 568 16.40 -10.04 -29.73
C LEU A 568 16.38 -11.51 -30.20
N ALA A 569 15.33 -11.95 -30.86
CA ALA A 569 15.21 -13.29 -31.41
C ALA A 569 16.19 -13.52 -32.57
N GLU A 570 16.79 -12.47 -33.17
CA GLU A 570 17.67 -12.53 -34.29
C GLU A 570 19.16 -12.31 -33.92
N LYS A 571 20.09 -12.66 -34.83
CA LYS A 571 21.54 -12.83 -34.62
C LYS A 571 22.37 -11.61 -34.11
N ARG A 572 21.77 -10.45 -33.77
CA ARG A 572 22.49 -9.22 -33.34
C ARG A 572 22.30 -8.85 -31.87
N LYS A 573 22.22 -9.83 -30.99
CA LYS A 573 21.85 -9.67 -29.55
C LYS A 573 22.63 -8.58 -28.80
N ALA A 574 23.92 -8.44 -28.94
CA ALA A 574 24.75 -7.52 -28.15
C ALA A 574 24.49 -6.03 -28.44
N ALA A 575 24.30 -5.66 -29.72
CA ALA A 575 24.03 -4.27 -30.10
C ALA A 575 22.62 -3.83 -29.71
N VAL A 576 21.64 -4.74 -29.83
CA VAL A 576 20.25 -4.49 -29.41
C VAL A 576 20.19 -4.28 -27.91
N LEU A 577 20.95 -5.06 -27.14
CA LEU A 577 21.00 -4.94 -25.69
C LEU A 577 21.61 -3.63 -25.19
N ALA A 578 22.69 -3.18 -25.83
CA ALA A 578 23.28 -1.87 -25.54
C ALA A 578 22.26 -0.75 -25.83
N ALA A 579 21.56 -0.85 -26.98
CA ALA A 579 20.52 0.12 -27.31
C ALA A 579 19.31 0.07 -26.36
N MET A 580 18.97 -1.10 -25.83
CA MET A 580 17.95 -1.21 -24.76
C MET A 580 18.41 -0.54 -23.47
N GLU A 581 19.66 -0.73 -23.05
CA GLU A 581 20.22 -0.09 -21.86
C GLU A 581 20.13 1.43 -21.96
N ASP A 582 20.50 2.01 -23.12
CA ASP A 582 20.35 3.45 -23.36
C ASP A 582 18.90 3.92 -23.20
N VAL A 583 17.92 3.13 -23.65
CA VAL A 583 16.50 3.47 -23.49
C VAL A 583 16.07 3.40 -22.02
N TYR A 584 16.52 2.40 -21.26
CA TYR A 584 16.25 2.33 -19.82
C TYR A 584 16.91 3.49 -19.06
N GLU A 585 18.12 3.89 -19.42
CA GLU A 585 18.77 5.07 -18.87
C GLU A 585 17.96 6.34 -19.14
N MET A 586 17.44 6.51 -20.38
CA MET A 586 16.56 7.63 -20.72
C MET A 586 15.27 7.64 -19.91
N LEU A 587 14.63 6.47 -19.71
CA LEU A 587 13.41 6.33 -18.91
C LEU A 587 13.68 6.65 -17.43
N ASN A 588 14.78 6.15 -16.90
CA ASN A 588 15.15 6.34 -15.51
C ASN A 588 15.70 7.75 -15.20
N ALA A 589 16.27 8.42 -16.22
CA ALA A 589 16.75 9.80 -16.11
C ALA A 589 15.62 10.85 -16.14
N VAL A 590 14.40 10.45 -16.45
CA VAL A 590 13.28 11.38 -16.53
C VAL A 590 13.04 12.08 -15.20
N ARG A 591 12.77 13.38 -15.25
CA ARG A 591 12.41 14.19 -14.09
C ARG A 591 11.26 15.11 -14.44
N PRO A 592 10.33 15.37 -13.51
CA PRO A 592 9.28 16.35 -13.70
C PRO A 592 9.83 17.74 -14.00
N ALA A 593 9.13 18.47 -14.85
CA ALA A 593 9.44 19.88 -15.11
C ALA A 593 8.97 20.74 -13.95
N VAL A 594 9.78 21.74 -13.61
CA VAL A 594 9.38 22.83 -12.71
C VAL A 594 8.81 23.94 -13.57
N SER A 595 7.55 24.29 -13.36
CA SER A 595 6.83 25.26 -14.21
C SER A 595 6.37 26.48 -13.45
N ARG A 596 6.29 27.61 -14.14
CA ARG A 596 5.60 28.80 -13.66
C ARG A 596 4.12 28.71 -14.00
N VAL A 597 3.27 28.51 -13.01
CA VAL A 597 1.82 28.44 -13.19
C VAL A 597 1.20 29.82 -12.95
N THR A 598 0.25 30.20 -13.81
CA THR A 598 -0.53 31.43 -13.68
C THR A 598 -2.02 31.14 -13.79
N LEU A 599 -2.80 31.73 -12.90
CA LEU A 599 -4.24 31.83 -12.99
C LEU A 599 -4.58 33.30 -13.21
N LYS A 600 -5.15 33.62 -14.36
CA LYS A 600 -5.50 35.00 -14.75
C LYS A 600 -7.01 35.12 -14.94
N LEU A 601 -7.65 35.97 -14.16
CA LEU A 601 -9.07 36.26 -14.29
C LEU A 601 -9.34 36.88 -15.68
N LYS A 602 -10.27 36.29 -16.42
CA LYS A 602 -10.71 36.82 -17.71
C LYS A 602 -11.52 38.10 -17.48
N SER A 603 -11.25 39.15 -18.26
CA SER A 603 -12.15 40.30 -18.37
C SER A 603 -13.45 39.83 -18.99
N LYS A 604 -14.57 40.26 -18.41
CA LYS A 604 -15.89 40.10 -19.04
C LYS A 604 -15.91 40.71 -20.42
#